data_ecd6e803d14b2c69e52173b682fff236
#
_entry.id   ecd6e803d14b2c69e52173b682fff236
#
_cell.length_a   1.000
_cell.length_b   1.000
_cell.length_c   1.000
_cell.angle_alpha   90.00
_cell.angle_beta   90.00
_cell.angle_gamma   90.00
#
_symmetry.space_group_name_H-M   'P 1'
#
loop_
_entity.id
_entity.type
_entity.pdbx_description
1 polymer ?
#
loop_
_entity_poly.entity_id
_entity_poly.type
_entity_poly.pdbx_seq_one_letter_code
_entity_poly.pdbx_strand_id
1 'polypeptide(L)'
;MITRSKLKKLLVIIGRENLHKDSGIYTPLFSNFKVIFDPSDELAIQYEKVISFGERIALAKGLTRRIYSAFLKLRFMLKYRDWKGHYFQLFKPHYRDFEYRKAILHHFFSTLKPKYKVIVVGRSAGALLATQLADEFQFEHVICLGYPFKDHDLPNEPYRTEHLAHLKTPTTIYQGTQEVYGRPSELENYKLSKNIQIIGVDSDHDYALNTADLTKITRQLNELLKD
;
A
#
# COMPACT_ATOMS: atom_id res chain seq x y z
N MET A 1 -5.68 15.08 -27.34
CA MET A 1 -5.89 13.91 -26.45
C MET A 1 -4.62 13.05 -26.48
N ILE A 2 -3.89 12.89 -25.38
CA ILE A 2 -2.69 12.02 -25.35
C ILE A 2 -3.18 10.57 -25.29
N THR A 3 -2.79 9.75 -26.27
CA THR A 3 -3.12 8.33 -26.23
C THR A 3 -2.45 7.67 -25.03
N ARG A 4 -3.14 6.76 -24.33
CA ARG A 4 -2.65 6.08 -23.14
C ARG A 4 -1.28 5.40 -23.32
N SER A 5 -0.98 4.95 -24.56
CA SER A 5 0.32 4.35 -24.92
C SER A 5 1.53 5.28 -24.73
N LYS A 6 1.32 6.62 -24.74
CA LYS A 6 2.37 7.64 -24.59
C LYS A 6 2.54 8.13 -23.15
N LEU A 7 1.76 7.62 -22.19
CA LEU A 7 1.89 8.01 -20.79
C LEU A 7 3.14 7.38 -20.17
N LYS A 8 3.85 8.17 -19.36
CA LYS A 8 5.00 7.68 -18.58
C LYS A 8 4.55 6.68 -17.52
N LYS A 9 5.36 5.67 -17.27
CA LYS A 9 5.13 4.71 -16.20
C LYS A 9 5.51 5.30 -14.84
N LEU A 10 4.75 4.93 -13.82
CA LEU A 10 4.93 5.40 -12.46
C LEU A 10 4.78 4.23 -11.50
N LEU A 11 5.77 4.06 -10.63
CA LEU A 11 5.74 3.05 -9.57
C LEU A 11 5.16 3.66 -8.29
N VAL A 12 4.09 3.05 -7.78
CA VAL A 12 3.45 3.42 -6.51
C VAL A 12 3.58 2.27 -5.53
N ILE A 13 4.00 2.58 -4.31
CA ILE A 13 4.13 1.60 -3.23
C ILE A 13 3.01 1.81 -2.21
N ILE A 14 2.24 0.75 -1.96
CA ILE A 14 1.21 0.69 -0.93
C ILE A 14 1.68 -0.31 0.13
N GLY A 15 2.10 0.20 1.26
CA GLY A 15 2.63 -0.63 2.34
C GLY A 15 2.31 -0.04 3.69
N ARG A 16 2.63 -0.80 4.71
CA ARG A 16 2.80 -0.28 6.06
C ARG A 16 4.28 0.08 6.27
N GLU A 17 4.67 0.32 7.50
CA GLU A 17 6.02 0.70 7.95
C GLU A 17 7.15 -0.13 7.33
N ASN A 18 6.87 -1.41 6.99
CA ASN A 18 7.85 -2.32 6.42
C ASN A 18 8.12 -2.14 4.91
N LEU A 19 7.35 -1.36 4.18
CA LEU A 19 7.69 -0.90 2.82
C LEU A 19 8.02 0.59 2.75
N HIS A 20 8.06 1.26 3.89
CA HIS A 20 8.54 2.65 3.94
C HIS A 20 10.02 2.71 3.54
N LYS A 21 10.46 3.84 2.97
CA LYS A 21 11.84 4.07 2.48
C LYS A 21 12.96 3.73 3.47
N ASP A 22 12.65 3.70 4.76
CA ASP A 22 13.60 3.39 5.83
C ASP A 22 13.52 1.91 6.26
N SER A 23 12.75 1.07 5.57
CA SER A 23 12.63 -0.36 5.88
C SER A 23 13.70 -1.21 5.21
N GLY A 24 14.05 -2.33 5.84
CA GLY A 24 15.02 -3.28 5.30
C GLY A 24 14.61 -3.91 3.96
N ILE A 25 13.32 -3.96 3.66
CA ILE A 25 12.81 -4.49 2.38
C ILE A 25 12.86 -3.43 1.28
N TYR A 26 12.66 -2.15 1.62
CA TYR A 26 12.62 -1.09 0.63
C TYR A 26 13.95 -0.92 -0.09
N THR A 27 15.05 -0.83 0.65
CA THR A 27 16.36 -0.52 0.07
C THR A 27 16.79 -1.50 -1.01
N PRO A 28 16.76 -2.83 -0.80
CA PRO A 28 17.18 -3.77 -1.83
C PRO A 28 16.24 -3.84 -3.04
N LEU A 29 14.93 -3.56 -2.86
CA LEU A 29 13.97 -3.69 -3.95
C LEU A 29 13.77 -2.40 -4.75
N PHE A 30 13.80 -1.23 -4.09
CA PHE A 30 13.25 -0.01 -4.68
C PHE A 30 14.22 1.16 -4.78
N SER A 31 15.44 1.07 -4.21
CA SER A 31 16.40 2.19 -4.20
C SER A 31 16.78 2.72 -5.59
N ASN A 32 16.70 1.86 -6.61
CA ASN A 32 17.05 2.22 -7.99
C ASN A 32 15.87 2.75 -8.81
N PHE A 33 14.67 2.86 -8.21
CA PHE A 33 13.47 3.29 -8.91
C PHE A 33 12.95 4.62 -8.36
N LYS A 34 12.36 5.43 -9.26
CA LYS A 34 11.57 6.57 -8.83
C LYS A 34 10.21 6.09 -8.36
N VAL A 35 9.96 6.17 -7.06
CA VAL A 35 8.73 5.69 -6.44
C VAL A 35 7.93 6.81 -5.80
N ILE A 36 6.60 6.61 -5.72
CA ILE A 36 5.71 7.40 -4.88
C ILE A 36 5.09 6.46 -3.84
N PHE A 37 5.14 6.89 -2.58
CA PHE A 37 4.52 6.13 -1.49
C PHE A 37 3.05 6.46 -1.34
N ASP A 38 2.33 5.50 -0.80
CA ASP A 38 0.95 5.64 -0.34
C ASP A 38 0.80 6.88 0.56
N PRO A 39 0.02 7.88 0.12
CA PRO A 39 -0.15 9.10 0.90
C PRO A 39 -0.95 8.88 2.19
N SER A 40 -1.72 7.80 2.31
CA SER A 40 -2.44 7.49 3.55
C SER A 40 -1.48 7.09 4.66
N ASP A 41 -0.45 6.30 4.35
CA ASP A 41 0.59 5.94 5.31
C ASP A 41 1.47 7.16 5.62
N GLU A 42 1.89 7.92 4.62
CA GLU A 42 2.68 9.14 4.83
C GLU A 42 1.92 10.14 5.73
N LEU A 43 0.64 10.35 5.45
CA LEU A 43 -0.21 11.26 6.22
C LEU A 43 -0.35 10.80 7.68
N ALA A 44 -0.57 9.49 7.90
CA ALA A 44 -0.70 8.90 9.22
C ALA A 44 0.61 9.01 10.03
N ILE A 45 1.74 8.67 9.40
CA ILE A 45 3.07 8.76 10.03
C ILE A 45 3.40 10.21 10.43
N GLN A 46 3.15 11.16 9.53
CA GLN A 46 3.42 12.57 9.83
C GLN A 46 2.49 13.12 10.93
N TYR A 47 1.23 12.69 10.94
CA TYR A 47 0.30 13.05 12.00
C TYR A 47 0.74 12.51 13.36
N GLU A 48 1.15 11.24 13.44
CA GLU A 48 1.66 10.63 14.67
C GLU A 48 2.93 11.31 15.18
N LYS A 49 3.88 11.63 14.27
CA LYS A 49 5.08 12.39 14.63
C LYS A 49 4.73 13.75 15.25
N VAL A 50 3.72 14.44 14.70
CA VAL A 50 3.26 15.74 15.24
C VAL A 50 2.64 15.57 16.62
N ILE A 51 1.79 14.57 16.81
CA ILE A 51 1.13 14.32 18.10
C ILE A 51 2.12 13.89 19.17
N SER A 52 2.99 12.91 18.88
CA SER A 52 3.99 12.43 19.85
C SER A 52 5.04 13.49 20.19
N PHE A 53 5.42 14.36 19.25
CA PHE A 53 6.25 15.53 19.55
C PHE A 53 5.53 16.49 20.50
N GLY A 54 4.25 16.78 20.23
CA GLY A 54 3.43 17.62 21.11
C GLY A 54 3.29 17.06 22.52
N GLU A 55 3.12 15.74 22.64
CA GLU A 55 3.03 15.07 23.93
C GLU A 55 4.32 15.10 24.74
N ARG A 56 5.48 15.02 24.07
CA ARG A 56 6.79 15.15 24.73
C ARG A 56 7.09 16.56 25.23
N ILE A 57 6.67 17.58 24.50
CA ILE A 57 6.91 18.99 24.86
C ILE A 57 5.86 19.50 25.84
N ALA A 58 4.66 18.95 25.83
CA ALA A 58 3.58 19.38 26.72
C ALA A 58 3.84 18.94 28.16
N LEU A 59 4.78 19.63 28.81
CA LEU A 59 4.97 19.62 30.27
C LEU A 59 3.73 20.15 31.00
N ALA A 60 2.80 20.80 30.29
CA ALA A 60 1.59 21.40 30.85
C ALA A 60 0.40 20.43 30.79
N LYS A 61 -0.28 20.25 31.90
CA LYS A 61 -1.53 19.48 32.05
C LYS A 61 -2.75 20.37 31.74
N GLY A 62 -3.82 19.77 31.22
CA GLY A 62 -5.12 20.44 31.09
C GLY A 62 -5.29 21.31 29.84
N LEU A 63 -5.73 22.56 30.02
CA LEU A 63 -6.13 23.49 28.96
C LEU A 63 -4.97 23.80 27.98
N THR A 64 -3.76 23.97 28.48
CA THR A 64 -2.56 24.29 27.69
C THR A 64 -2.23 23.16 26.71
N ARG A 65 -2.36 21.90 27.14
CA ARG A 65 -2.19 20.73 26.27
C ARG A 65 -3.23 20.71 25.14
N ARG A 66 -4.48 21.07 25.44
CA ARG A 66 -5.56 21.13 24.43
C ARG A 66 -5.30 22.21 23.38
N ILE A 67 -4.90 23.41 23.82
CA ILE A 67 -4.59 24.53 22.92
C ILE A 67 -3.40 24.17 22.02
N TYR A 68 -2.34 23.60 22.60
CA TYR A 68 -1.16 23.19 21.85
C TYR A 68 -1.47 22.08 20.83
N SER A 69 -2.25 21.06 21.22
CA SER A 69 -2.70 20.02 20.31
C SER A 69 -3.55 20.58 19.15
N ALA A 70 -4.45 21.52 19.44
CA ALA A 70 -5.23 22.19 18.40
C ALA A 70 -4.35 23.00 17.42
N PHE A 71 -3.33 23.70 17.93
CA PHE A 71 -2.38 24.42 17.09
C PHE A 71 -1.57 23.47 16.18
N LEU A 72 -1.08 22.36 16.72
CA LEU A 72 -0.35 21.36 15.94
C LEU A 72 -1.23 20.74 14.84
N LYS A 73 -2.47 20.43 15.16
CA LYS A 73 -3.45 19.94 14.17
C LYS A 73 -3.70 20.95 13.05
N LEU A 74 -3.90 22.22 13.42
CA LEU A 74 -4.09 23.30 12.44
C LEU A 74 -2.85 23.43 11.53
N ARG A 75 -1.65 23.44 12.10
CA ARG A 75 -0.39 23.49 11.34
C ARG A 75 -0.27 22.29 10.37
N PHE A 76 -0.63 21.09 10.82
CA PHE A 76 -0.65 19.90 9.99
C PHE A 76 -1.64 20.06 8.83
N MET A 77 -2.86 20.50 9.09
CA MET A 77 -3.88 20.74 8.07
C MET A 77 -3.44 21.77 7.02
N LEU A 78 -2.78 22.84 7.44
CA LEU A 78 -2.24 23.86 6.53
C LEU A 78 -1.11 23.29 5.64
N LYS A 79 -0.24 22.46 6.21
CA LYS A 79 0.85 21.81 5.45
C LYS A 79 0.32 20.83 4.40
N TYR A 80 -0.72 20.09 4.73
CA TYR A 80 -1.30 19.05 3.87
C TYR A 80 -2.67 19.44 3.31
N ARG A 81 -2.86 20.72 2.97
CA ARG A 81 -4.16 21.31 2.54
C ARG A 81 -4.84 20.59 1.38
N ASP A 82 -4.07 19.90 0.53
CA ASP A 82 -4.60 19.16 -0.62
C ASP A 82 -5.40 17.92 -0.21
N TRP A 83 -5.27 17.50 1.05
CA TRP A 83 -5.97 16.36 1.65
C TRP A 83 -7.14 16.75 2.56
N LYS A 84 -7.71 17.94 2.38
CA LYS A 84 -8.78 18.50 3.24
C LYS A 84 -9.91 17.53 3.54
N GLY A 85 -10.39 16.79 2.53
CA GLY A 85 -11.49 15.83 2.69
C GLY A 85 -11.18 14.66 3.62
N HIS A 86 -9.90 14.43 3.93
CA HIS A 86 -9.45 13.28 4.71
C HIS A 86 -8.98 13.64 6.12
N TYR A 87 -8.78 14.93 6.45
CA TYR A 87 -8.28 15.34 7.77
C TYR A 87 -9.14 14.88 8.92
N PHE A 88 -10.46 14.95 8.78
CA PHE A 88 -11.38 14.55 9.84
C PHE A 88 -11.28 13.06 10.17
N GLN A 89 -10.85 12.23 9.22
CA GLN A 89 -10.66 10.81 9.46
C GLN A 89 -9.47 10.54 10.38
N LEU A 90 -8.40 11.35 10.31
CA LEU A 90 -7.23 11.24 11.18
C LEU A 90 -7.54 11.50 12.65
N PHE A 91 -8.66 12.16 12.95
CA PHE A 91 -9.08 12.45 14.32
C PHE A 91 -10.00 11.38 14.93
N LYS A 92 -10.38 10.38 14.12
CA LYS A 92 -11.17 9.24 14.58
C LYS A 92 -10.27 8.18 15.20
N PRO A 93 -10.78 7.37 16.17
CA PRO A 93 -10.01 6.30 16.82
C PRO A 93 -9.40 5.28 15.85
N HIS A 94 -10.05 5.04 14.73
CA HIS A 94 -9.67 4.02 13.73
C HIS A 94 -9.24 4.64 12.41
N TYR A 95 -8.44 5.71 12.45
CA TYR A 95 -7.95 6.39 11.24
C TYR A 95 -7.07 5.51 10.32
N ARG A 96 -6.58 4.36 10.81
CA ARG A 96 -5.87 3.35 10.02
C ARG A 96 -6.79 2.25 9.47
N ASP A 97 -8.09 2.41 9.61
CA ASP A 97 -9.08 1.49 9.10
C ASP A 97 -8.95 1.30 7.59
N PHE A 98 -9.29 0.09 7.12
CA PHE A 98 -9.18 -0.31 5.73
C PHE A 98 -9.97 0.62 4.79
N GLU A 99 -11.21 0.94 5.13
CA GLU A 99 -12.07 1.82 4.33
C GLU A 99 -11.55 3.26 4.26
N TYR A 100 -10.96 3.76 5.33
CA TYR A 100 -10.29 5.06 5.33
C TYR A 100 -9.11 5.09 4.36
N ARG A 101 -8.24 4.09 4.40
CA ARG A 101 -7.10 3.97 3.49
C ARG A 101 -7.56 3.84 2.04
N LYS A 102 -8.60 3.03 1.80
CA LYS A 102 -9.19 2.84 0.48
C LYS A 102 -9.71 4.15 -0.10
N ALA A 103 -10.42 4.97 0.71
CA ALA A 103 -10.92 6.27 0.27
C ALA A 103 -9.80 7.26 -0.10
N ILE A 104 -8.72 7.30 0.67
CA ILE A 104 -7.54 8.14 0.34
C ILE A 104 -6.87 7.66 -0.94
N LEU A 105 -6.64 6.36 -1.09
CA LEU A 105 -6.02 5.78 -2.28
C LEU A 105 -6.88 6.00 -3.52
N HIS A 106 -8.19 5.88 -3.40
CA HIS A 106 -9.12 6.18 -4.49
C HIS A 106 -8.96 7.63 -4.98
N HIS A 107 -8.96 8.60 -4.06
CA HIS A 107 -8.72 10.00 -4.41
C HIS A 107 -7.34 10.19 -5.06
N PHE A 108 -6.30 9.61 -4.49
CA PHE A 108 -4.94 9.69 -5.00
C PHE A 108 -4.82 9.13 -6.42
N PHE A 109 -5.31 7.92 -6.67
CA PHE A 109 -5.25 7.30 -7.99
C PHE A 109 -6.11 8.04 -9.03
N SER A 110 -7.20 8.66 -8.63
CA SER A 110 -7.99 9.54 -9.51
C SER A 110 -7.17 10.70 -10.08
N THR A 111 -6.20 11.21 -9.31
CA THR A 111 -5.30 12.29 -9.77
C THR A 111 -4.17 11.77 -10.67
N LEU A 112 -3.79 10.51 -10.57
CA LEU A 112 -2.69 9.89 -11.32
C LEU A 112 -3.14 9.28 -12.66
N LYS A 113 -4.31 8.62 -12.67
CA LYS A 113 -4.85 7.90 -13.84
C LYS A 113 -4.76 8.66 -15.17
N PRO A 114 -5.09 9.94 -15.24
CA PRO A 114 -5.02 10.67 -16.51
C PRO A 114 -3.60 11.04 -16.95
N LYS A 115 -2.59 10.87 -16.10
CA LYS A 115 -1.22 11.37 -16.32
C LYS A 115 -0.20 10.26 -16.49
N TYR A 116 -0.46 9.08 -15.93
CA TYR A 116 0.52 8.00 -15.83
C TYR A 116 -0.10 6.63 -16.11
N LYS A 117 0.75 5.71 -16.57
CA LYS A 117 0.53 4.28 -16.47
C LYS A 117 1.05 3.84 -15.10
N VAL A 118 0.16 3.48 -14.21
CA VAL A 118 0.52 3.18 -12.82
C VAL A 118 0.82 1.70 -12.65
N ILE A 119 1.99 1.39 -12.10
CA ILE A 119 2.37 0.08 -11.60
C ILE A 119 2.33 0.17 -10.08
N VAL A 120 1.67 -0.77 -9.43
CA VAL A 120 1.49 -0.74 -7.98
C VAL A 120 2.21 -1.93 -7.35
N VAL A 121 3.00 -1.66 -6.33
CA VAL A 121 3.51 -2.69 -5.42
C VAL A 121 2.79 -2.55 -4.09
N GLY A 122 2.09 -3.60 -3.69
CA GLY A 122 1.38 -3.66 -2.42
C GLY A 122 1.91 -4.76 -1.51
N ARG A 123 1.99 -4.52 -0.19
CA ARG A 123 2.34 -5.54 0.79
C ARG A 123 1.19 -5.77 1.78
N SER A 124 0.87 -7.06 2.03
CA SER A 124 -0.16 -7.46 3.00
C SER A 124 -1.47 -6.70 2.75
N ALA A 125 -2.02 -5.97 3.71
CA ALA A 125 -3.22 -5.14 3.53
C ALA A 125 -3.08 -4.13 2.37
N GLY A 126 -1.88 -3.67 2.03
CA GLY A 126 -1.61 -2.83 0.85
C GLY A 126 -1.80 -3.60 -0.46
N ALA A 127 -1.48 -4.89 -0.50
CA ALA A 127 -1.73 -5.75 -1.66
C ALA A 127 -3.25 -5.95 -1.89
N LEU A 128 -4.01 -6.15 -0.81
CA LEU A 128 -5.47 -6.23 -0.88
C LEU A 128 -6.08 -4.94 -1.43
N LEU A 129 -5.66 -3.78 -0.92
CA LEU A 129 -6.11 -2.47 -1.43
C LEU A 129 -5.75 -2.27 -2.90
N ALA A 130 -4.52 -2.64 -3.28
CA ALA A 130 -4.05 -2.52 -4.67
C ALA A 130 -4.91 -3.33 -5.64
N THR A 131 -5.20 -4.58 -5.31
CA THR A 131 -6.01 -5.46 -6.17
C THR A 131 -7.47 -5.03 -6.25
N GLN A 132 -8.06 -4.54 -5.15
CA GLN A 132 -9.43 -4.02 -5.15
C GLN A 132 -9.61 -2.75 -6.00
N LEU A 133 -8.57 -1.95 -6.15
CA LEU A 133 -8.60 -0.71 -6.93
C LEU A 133 -8.09 -0.90 -8.37
N ALA A 134 -7.49 -2.05 -8.68
CA ALA A 134 -6.71 -2.26 -9.88
C ALA A 134 -7.50 -2.06 -11.18
N ASP A 135 -8.66 -2.67 -11.31
CA ASP A 135 -9.47 -2.61 -12.52
C ASP A 135 -10.13 -1.23 -12.69
N GLU A 136 -10.57 -0.62 -11.60
CA GLU A 136 -11.17 0.73 -11.63
C GLU A 136 -10.18 1.76 -12.15
N PHE A 137 -8.96 1.75 -11.62
CA PHE A 137 -7.91 2.69 -12.03
C PHE A 137 -7.10 2.20 -13.22
N GLN A 138 -7.38 0.97 -13.71
CA GLN A 138 -6.72 0.37 -14.85
C GLN A 138 -5.19 0.40 -14.69
N PHE A 139 -4.69 -0.11 -13.57
CA PHE A 139 -3.25 -0.21 -13.37
C PHE A 139 -2.60 -1.04 -14.49
N GLU A 140 -1.39 -0.69 -14.86
CA GLU A 140 -0.61 -1.43 -15.85
C GLU A 140 -0.24 -2.82 -15.33
N HIS A 141 0.10 -2.89 -14.03
CA HIS A 141 0.41 -4.13 -13.31
C HIS A 141 0.28 -3.93 -11.80
N VAL A 142 -0.07 -4.99 -11.09
CA VAL A 142 0.00 -5.04 -9.62
C VAL A 142 1.00 -6.12 -9.21
N ILE A 143 1.92 -5.77 -8.33
CA ILE A 143 2.82 -6.72 -7.66
C ILE A 143 2.43 -6.78 -6.19
N CYS A 144 2.07 -7.96 -5.73
CA CYS A 144 1.75 -8.22 -4.33
C CYS A 144 2.92 -8.93 -3.65
N LEU A 145 3.36 -8.39 -2.52
CA LEU A 145 4.35 -8.98 -1.65
C LEU A 145 3.64 -9.53 -0.41
N GLY A 146 3.32 -10.83 -0.40
CA GLY A 146 2.54 -11.46 0.65
C GLY A 146 1.07 -10.99 0.65
N TYR A 147 0.23 -11.65 -0.15
CA TYR A 147 -1.20 -11.33 -0.21
C TYR A 147 -1.95 -11.99 0.97
N PRO A 148 -2.84 -11.28 1.68
CA PRO A 148 -3.57 -11.83 2.81
C PRO A 148 -4.86 -12.52 2.35
N PHE A 149 -4.76 -13.76 1.86
CA PHE A 149 -5.91 -14.56 1.36
C PHE A 149 -6.93 -14.88 2.45
N LYS A 150 -6.46 -15.07 3.67
CA LYS A 150 -7.26 -15.36 4.86
C LYS A 150 -6.78 -14.54 6.05
N ASP A 151 -7.57 -14.47 7.09
CA ASP A 151 -7.09 -14.07 8.42
C ASP A 151 -6.45 -15.27 9.11
N HIS A 152 -5.53 -15.01 10.05
CA HIS A 152 -4.87 -16.07 10.81
C HIS A 152 -5.87 -16.79 11.75
N ASP A 153 -6.76 -16.01 12.37
CA ASP A 153 -7.61 -16.48 13.48
C ASP A 153 -9.10 -16.45 13.14
N LEU A 154 -9.48 -15.90 11.99
CA LEU A 154 -10.87 -15.72 11.60
C LEU A 154 -11.25 -16.62 10.40
N PRO A 155 -12.53 -16.98 10.26
CA PRO A 155 -13.00 -17.65 9.06
C PRO A 155 -12.74 -16.81 7.80
N ASN A 156 -12.71 -17.47 6.63
CA ASN A 156 -12.49 -16.81 5.36
C ASN A 156 -13.43 -15.63 5.15
N GLU A 157 -12.83 -14.47 4.92
CA GLU A 157 -13.54 -13.22 4.69
C GLU A 157 -13.66 -12.96 3.17
N PRO A 158 -14.86 -13.06 2.59
CA PRO A 158 -15.07 -12.97 1.13
C PRO A 158 -14.47 -11.72 0.50
N TYR A 159 -14.49 -10.58 1.19
CA TYR A 159 -13.97 -9.31 0.69
C TYR A 159 -12.47 -9.37 0.35
N ARG A 160 -11.72 -10.34 0.88
CA ARG A 160 -10.30 -10.53 0.58
C ARG A 160 -10.06 -11.16 -0.79
N THR A 161 -10.94 -12.06 -1.24
CA THR A 161 -10.64 -12.94 -2.37
C THR A 161 -11.67 -12.93 -3.50
N GLU A 162 -12.93 -12.56 -3.26
CA GLU A 162 -13.98 -12.61 -4.28
C GLU A 162 -13.63 -11.82 -5.54
N HIS A 163 -13.05 -10.62 -5.41
CA HIS A 163 -12.67 -9.79 -6.54
C HIS A 163 -11.54 -10.40 -7.38
N LEU A 164 -10.70 -11.25 -6.79
CA LEU A 164 -9.58 -11.90 -7.50
C LEU A 164 -10.06 -12.84 -8.62
N ALA A 165 -11.25 -13.43 -8.48
CA ALA A 165 -11.83 -14.30 -9.50
C ALA A 165 -12.08 -13.58 -10.83
N HIS A 166 -12.29 -12.28 -10.80
CA HIS A 166 -12.68 -11.47 -11.96
C HIS A 166 -11.66 -10.38 -12.30
N LEU A 167 -10.53 -10.34 -11.62
CA LEU A 167 -9.51 -9.32 -11.80
C LEU A 167 -8.95 -9.33 -13.22
N LYS A 168 -9.04 -8.19 -13.91
CA LYS A 168 -8.59 -8.02 -15.29
C LYS A 168 -7.16 -7.50 -15.38
N THR A 169 -6.75 -6.74 -14.39
CA THR A 169 -5.41 -6.16 -14.30
C THR A 169 -4.36 -7.27 -14.13
N PRO A 170 -3.31 -7.31 -14.96
CA PRO A 170 -2.19 -8.25 -14.76
C PRO A 170 -1.62 -8.11 -13.35
N THR A 171 -1.54 -9.21 -12.64
CA THR A 171 -1.14 -9.22 -11.22
C THR A 171 -0.16 -10.35 -10.96
N THR A 172 0.96 -10.04 -10.31
CA THR A 172 1.91 -11.03 -9.80
C THR A 172 1.90 -11.02 -8.28
N ILE A 173 1.65 -12.17 -7.69
CA ILE A 173 1.67 -12.35 -6.23
C ILE A 173 2.91 -13.17 -5.87
N TYR A 174 3.87 -12.53 -5.24
CA TYR A 174 4.97 -13.22 -4.57
C TYR A 174 4.49 -13.63 -3.19
N GLN A 175 4.28 -14.92 -2.99
CA GLN A 175 3.69 -15.47 -1.76
C GLN A 175 4.70 -16.29 -0.98
N GLY A 176 4.84 -15.97 0.30
CA GLY A 176 5.74 -16.70 1.19
C GLY A 176 5.33 -18.16 1.37
N THR A 177 6.28 -19.10 1.29
CA THR A 177 6.00 -20.52 1.51
C THR A 177 5.61 -20.83 2.95
N GLN A 178 5.95 -19.93 3.88
CA GLN A 178 5.63 -20.03 5.31
C GLN A 178 4.60 -18.96 5.74
N GLU A 179 3.88 -18.36 4.76
CA GLU A 179 2.90 -17.29 5.01
C GLU A 179 1.67 -17.81 5.76
N VAL A 180 1.38 -17.23 6.93
CA VAL A 180 0.25 -17.64 7.78
C VAL A 180 -1.10 -17.16 7.24
N TYR A 181 -1.11 -16.11 6.42
CA TYR A 181 -2.31 -15.56 5.78
C TYR A 181 -2.64 -16.21 4.43
N GLY A 182 -2.09 -17.39 4.14
CA GLY A 182 -2.36 -18.21 2.95
C GLY A 182 -1.07 -18.61 2.25
N ARG A 183 -0.71 -19.88 2.36
CA ARG A 183 0.48 -20.47 1.69
C ARG A 183 0.20 -20.76 0.23
N PRO A 184 1.21 -20.80 -0.65
CA PRO A 184 1.02 -21.23 -2.04
C PRO A 184 0.32 -22.56 -2.18
N SER A 185 0.57 -23.53 -1.29
CA SER A 185 -0.07 -24.85 -1.26
C SER A 185 -1.57 -24.81 -0.93
N GLU A 186 -2.09 -23.73 -0.40
CA GLU A 186 -3.51 -23.58 -0.03
C GLU A 186 -4.31 -22.85 -1.11
N LEU A 187 -3.66 -22.36 -2.19
CA LEU A 187 -4.29 -21.46 -3.16
C LEU A 187 -5.28 -22.15 -4.10
N GLU A 188 -5.28 -23.47 -4.18
CA GLU A 188 -6.30 -24.26 -4.88
C GLU A 188 -7.72 -24.01 -4.33
N ASN A 189 -7.81 -23.56 -3.09
CA ASN A 189 -9.09 -23.23 -2.43
C ASN A 189 -9.71 -21.91 -2.91
N TYR A 190 -8.98 -21.10 -3.68
CA TYR A 190 -9.43 -19.78 -4.13
C TYR A 190 -9.66 -19.73 -5.63
N LYS A 191 -10.75 -19.10 -6.03
CA LYS A 191 -10.98 -18.79 -7.45
C LYS A 191 -10.13 -17.59 -7.85
N LEU A 192 -9.16 -17.81 -8.73
CA LEU A 192 -8.27 -16.77 -9.20
C LEU A 192 -8.47 -16.52 -10.69
N SER A 193 -8.40 -15.27 -11.09
CA SER A 193 -8.40 -14.90 -12.52
C SER A 193 -7.13 -15.42 -13.21
N LYS A 194 -7.23 -15.72 -14.50
CA LYS A 194 -6.09 -16.07 -15.36
C LYS A 194 -5.03 -14.97 -15.47
N ASN A 195 -5.35 -13.75 -15.08
CA ASN A 195 -4.43 -12.62 -15.09
C ASN A 195 -3.58 -12.55 -13.81
N ILE A 196 -3.77 -13.47 -12.88
CA ILE A 196 -3.01 -13.57 -11.65
C ILE A 196 -1.96 -14.67 -11.78
N GLN A 197 -0.70 -14.30 -11.61
CA GLN A 197 0.41 -15.23 -11.48
C GLN A 197 0.86 -15.30 -10.03
N ILE A 198 1.01 -16.49 -9.49
CA ILE A 198 1.53 -16.69 -8.13
C ILE A 198 2.92 -17.30 -8.21
N ILE A 199 3.85 -16.71 -7.46
CA ILE A 199 5.25 -17.13 -7.37
C ILE A 199 5.57 -17.36 -5.90
N GLY A 200 5.91 -18.59 -5.53
CA GLY A 200 6.39 -18.93 -4.20
C GLY A 200 7.76 -18.30 -3.94
N VAL A 201 7.94 -17.71 -2.77
CA VAL A 201 9.22 -17.19 -2.27
C VAL A 201 9.50 -17.81 -0.90
N ASP A 202 10.77 -18.05 -0.61
CA ASP A 202 11.18 -18.61 0.69
C ASP A 202 11.15 -17.52 1.76
N SER A 203 9.97 -17.31 2.32
CA SER A 203 9.72 -16.31 3.36
C SER A 203 8.45 -16.62 4.14
N ASP A 204 8.37 -16.05 5.33
CA ASP A 204 7.17 -15.92 6.15
C ASP A 204 6.46 -14.56 5.93
N HIS A 205 5.63 -14.16 6.90
CA HIS A 205 4.94 -12.87 6.85
C HIS A 205 5.86 -11.65 6.99
N ASP A 206 7.03 -11.78 7.62
CA ASP A 206 7.98 -10.67 7.79
C ASP A 206 8.71 -10.34 6.49
N TYR A 207 8.66 -11.25 5.53
CA TYR A 207 9.14 -11.04 4.16
C TYR A 207 10.65 -10.79 4.08
N ALA A 208 11.41 -11.53 4.87
CA ALA A 208 12.87 -11.54 4.81
C ALA A 208 13.35 -12.33 3.58
N LEU A 209 13.35 -11.68 2.43
CA LEU A 209 13.67 -12.29 1.15
C LEU A 209 15.16 -12.60 1.01
N ASN A 210 15.46 -13.78 0.47
CA ASN A 210 16.80 -14.12 0.04
C ASN A 210 17.22 -13.39 -1.26
N THR A 211 18.52 -13.40 -1.60
CA THR A 211 19.05 -12.70 -2.77
C THR A 211 18.43 -13.16 -4.08
N ALA A 212 18.09 -14.43 -4.22
CA ALA A 212 17.51 -14.98 -5.45
C ALA A 212 16.09 -14.42 -5.67
N ASP A 213 15.26 -14.38 -4.64
CA ASP A 213 13.90 -13.85 -4.72
C ASP A 213 13.89 -12.32 -4.89
N LEU A 214 14.79 -11.60 -4.20
CA LEU A 214 15.01 -10.18 -4.45
C LEU A 214 15.37 -9.90 -5.93
N THR A 215 16.24 -10.71 -6.52
CA THR A 215 16.66 -10.58 -7.91
C THR A 215 15.50 -10.82 -8.87
N LYS A 216 14.63 -11.81 -8.60
CA LYS A 216 13.43 -12.08 -9.42
C LYS A 216 12.49 -10.89 -9.43
N ILE A 217 12.16 -10.35 -8.25
CA ILE A 217 11.25 -9.20 -8.11
C ILE A 217 11.84 -7.96 -8.78
N THR A 218 13.12 -7.66 -8.54
CA THR A 218 13.81 -6.52 -9.15
C THR A 218 13.84 -6.62 -10.67
N ARG A 219 14.08 -7.82 -11.22
CA ARG A 219 14.05 -8.06 -12.67
C ARG A 219 12.67 -7.77 -13.25
N GLN A 220 11.60 -8.26 -12.64
CA GLN A 220 10.24 -7.98 -13.08
C GLN A 220 9.92 -6.49 -13.03
N LEU A 221 10.31 -5.78 -11.97
CA LEU A 221 10.14 -4.33 -11.86
C LEU A 221 10.87 -3.60 -13.00
N ASN A 222 12.11 -4.00 -13.31
CA ASN A 222 12.86 -3.43 -14.42
C ASN A 222 12.17 -3.67 -15.77
N GLU A 223 11.61 -4.87 -16.01
CA GLU A 223 10.89 -5.18 -17.23
C GLU A 223 9.59 -4.36 -17.37
N LEU A 224 8.84 -4.24 -16.28
CA LEU A 224 7.60 -3.46 -16.27
C LEU A 224 7.83 -1.95 -16.42
N LEU A 225 8.95 -1.43 -15.94
CA LEU A 225 9.28 0.01 -15.97
C LEU A 225 10.07 0.43 -17.21
N LYS A 226 10.53 -0.51 -18.05
CA LYS A 226 11.08 -0.17 -19.37
C LYS A 226 10.01 0.50 -20.23
N ASP A 227 10.38 1.58 -20.90
CA ASP A 227 9.53 2.33 -21.85
C ASP A 227 9.30 1.53 -23.13
#